data_9272d787ba2dc2c646df9a82a8923d3b
#
_entry.id   9272d787ba2dc2c646df9a82a8923d3b
#
_cell.length_a   1.000
_cell.length_b   1.000
_cell.length_c   1.000
_cell.angle_alpha   90.00
_cell.angle_beta   90.00
_cell.angle_gamma   90.00
#
_symmetry.space_group_name_H-M   'P 1'
#
loop_
_entity.id
_entity.type
_entity.pdbx_description
1 polymer ?
#
loop_
_entity_poly.entity_id
_entity_poly.type
_entity_poly.pdbx_seq_one_letter_code
_entity_poly.pdbx_strand_id
1 'polypeptide(L)'
;WDTFAMEGRGIRCVSDEPWVTAAETAECSLAHAAVGDLSTATDLLYWTRAHRTDDGSYMTGIVYPSFEHFPAGERTAYTGAAVIMAADAITASSPAAKLFLPTFAAD
;
A
#
# COMPACT_ATOMS: atom_id res chain seq x y z
N TRP A 1 1.54 -13.12 5.88
CA TRP A 1 2.67 -12.34 5.37
C TRP A 1 3.47 -13.12 4.32
N ASP A 2 3.99 -14.29 4.68
CA ASP A 2 4.93 -14.99 3.81
C ASP A 2 4.37 -15.42 2.46
N THR A 3 3.06 -15.72 2.39
CA THR A 3 2.43 -16.17 1.15
C THR A 3 2.29 -15.06 0.12
N PHE A 4 2.02 -13.84 0.58
CA PHE A 4 1.69 -12.72 -0.32
C PHE A 4 2.76 -11.63 -0.36
N ALA A 5 3.60 -11.52 0.66
CA ALA A 5 4.59 -10.46 0.71
C ALA A 5 5.80 -10.76 -0.17
N MET A 6 6.24 -9.76 -0.93
CA MET A 6 7.52 -9.76 -1.62
C MET A 6 8.34 -8.62 -1.04
N GLU A 7 9.36 -8.97 -0.26
CA GLU A 7 10.14 -8.00 0.52
C GLU A 7 10.73 -6.92 -0.37
N GLY A 8 10.55 -5.68 0.03
CA GLY A 8 11.01 -4.51 -0.73
C GLY A 8 10.14 -4.15 -1.93
N ARG A 9 9.12 -4.95 -2.25
CA ARG A 9 8.29 -4.73 -3.44
C ARG A 9 6.82 -4.53 -3.11
N GLY A 10 6.28 -5.30 -2.17
CA GLY A 10 4.92 -5.14 -1.71
C GLY A 10 4.16 -6.45 -1.57
N ILE A 11 2.85 -6.36 -1.69
CA ILE A 11 1.92 -7.46 -1.46
C ILE A 11 1.37 -7.95 -2.80
N ARG A 12 1.46 -9.26 -3.01
CA ARG A 12 0.92 -9.89 -4.22
C ARG A 12 -0.60 -9.92 -4.16
N CYS A 13 -1.22 -9.71 -5.30
CA CYS A 13 -2.68 -9.80 -5.41
C CYS A 13 -3.15 -11.25 -5.29
N VAL A 14 -2.36 -12.18 -5.84
CA VAL A 14 -2.65 -13.61 -5.78
C VAL A 14 -1.41 -14.36 -5.31
N SER A 15 -1.61 -15.54 -4.72
CA SER A 15 -0.51 -16.28 -4.10
C SER A 15 0.41 -16.97 -5.09
N ASP A 16 -0.07 -17.24 -6.31
CA ASP A 16 0.65 -18.06 -7.30
C ASP A 16 1.32 -17.25 -8.42
N GLU A 17 1.21 -15.91 -8.39
CA GLU A 17 1.83 -15.05 -9.38
C GLU A 17 2.63 -13.94 -8.72
N PRO A 18 3.81 -13.59 -9.26
CA PRO A 18 4.63 -12.50 -8.69
C PRO A 18 4.11 -11.12 -9.11
N TRP A 19 2.82 -10.90 -8.94
CA TRP A 19 2.11 -9.68 -9.31
C TRP A 19 1.79 -8.87 -8.05
N VAL A 20 2.59 -7.84 -7.82
CA VAL A 20 2.43 -6.92 -6.69
C VAL A 20 1.50 -5.79 -7.13
N THR A 21 0.49 -5.50 -6.32
CA THR A 21 -0.43 -4.40 -6.60
C THR A 21 -0.26 -3.29 -5.58
N ALA A 22 -0.45 -2.06 -6.05
CA ALA A 22 -0.33 -0.89 -5.18
C ALA A 22 -1.45 -0.86 -4.14
N ALA A 23 -2.67 -1.22 -4.52
CA ALA A 23 -3.81 -1.19 -3.61
C ALA A 23 -3.65 -2.19 -2.46
N GLU A 24 -3.31 -3.46 -2.75
CA GLU A 24 -3.11 -4.47 -1.71
C GLU A 24 -1.95 -4.10 -0.79
N THR A 25 -0.88 -3.52 -1.35
CA THR A 25 0.25 -3.06 -0.55
C THR A 25 -0.17 -1.91 0.37
N ALA A 26 -0.92 -0.94 -0.15
CA ALA A 26 -1.42 0.18 0.66
C ALA A 26 -2.41 -0.27 1.72
N GLU A 27 -3.30 -1.21 1.40
CA GLU A 27 -4.26 -1.74 2.36
C GLU A 27 -3.56 -2.52 3.48
N CYS A 28 -2.51 -3.26 3.15
CA CYS A 28 -1.69 -3.94 4.15
C CYS A 28 -0.97 -2.93 5.04
N SER A 29 -0.46 -1.84 4.46
CA SER A 29 0.12 -0.73 5.22
C SER A 29 -0.90 -0.17 6.23
N LEU A 30 -2.11 0.09 5.77
CA LEU A 30 -3.19 0.61 6.61
C LEU A 30 -3.51 -0.35 7.76
N ALA A 31 -3.58 -1.65 7.49
CA ALA A 31 -3.84 -2.65 8.52
C ALA A 31 -2.75 -2.68 9.59
N HIS A 32 -1.48 -2.57 9.20
CA HIS A 32 -0.37 -2.51 10.16
C HIS A 32 -0.42 -1.23 10.99
N ALA A 33 -0.77 -0.10 10.38
CA ALA A 33 -0.94 1.15 11.11
C ALA A 33 -2.05 1.03 12.15
N ALA A 34 -3.15 0.35 11.81
CA ALA A 34 -4.30 0.18 12.69
C ALA A 34 -3.95 -0.62 13.96
N VAL A 35 -2.98 -1.53 13.88
CA VAL A 35 -2.53 -2.31 15.06
C VAL A 35 -1.28 -1.72 15.72
N GLY A 36 -0.86 -0.53 15.29
CA GLY A 36 0.26 0.17 15.91
C GLY A 36 1.64 -0.17 15.36
N ASP A 37 1.72 -1.03 14.35
CA ASP A 37 2.99 -1.38 13.72
C ASP A 37 3.33 -0.35 12.63
N LEU A 38 3.74 0.84 13.06
CA LEU A 38 4.01 1.95 12.15
C LEU A 38 5.28 1.74 11.32
N SER A 39 6.24 0.97 11.83
CA SER A 39 7.46 0.67 11.10
C SER A 39 7.16 -0.13 9.83
N THR A 40 6.44 -1.24 9.96
CA THR A 40 6.05 -2.05 8.81
C THR A 40 5.08 -1.29 7.90
N ALA A 41 4.15 -0.55 8.49
CA ALA A 41 3.20 0.27 7.71
C ALA A 41 3.94 1.27 6.82
N THR A 42 4.96 1.94 7.37
CA THR A 42 5.75 2.92 6.63
C THR A 42 6.56 2.27 5.51
N ASP A 43 7.17 1.11 5.77
CA ASP A 43 7.90 0.38 4.74
C ASP A 43 6.99 -0.01 3.59
N LEU A 44 5.81 -0.56 3.88
CA LEU A 44 4.84 -0.95 2.86
C LEU A 44 4.39 0.24 2.03
N LEU A 45 4.10 1.36 2.67
CA LEU A 45 3.71 2.57 1.94
C LEU A 45 4.85 3.06 1.04
N TYR A 46 6.07 3.03 1.53
CA TYR A 46 7.24 3.40 0.74
C TYR A 46 7.36 2.54 -0.51
N TRP A 47 7.11 1.22 -0.39
CA TRP A 47 7.21 0.31 -1.52
C TRP A 47 6.18 0.62 -2.62
N THR A 48 5.05 1.25 -2.31
CA THR A 48 4.07 1.63 -3.34
C THR A 48 4.62 2.65 -4.33
N ARG A 49 5.72 3.33 -4.00
CA ARG A 49 6.33 4.33 -4.88
C ARG A 49 6.74 3.75 -6.24
N ALA A 50 7.02 2.44 -6.30
CA ALA A 50 7.34 1.78 -7.56
C ALA A 50 6.20 1.86 -8.58
N HIS A 51 4.96 2.03 -8.12
CA HIS A 51 3.77 2.10 -8.97
C HIS A 51 3.41 3.53 -9.37
N ARG A 52 4.05 4.53 -8.77
CA ARG A 52 3.71 5.93 -8.99
C ARG A 52 4.25 6.40 -10.33
N THR A 53 3.41 7.12 -11.09
CA THR A 53 3.80 7.73 -12.36
C THR A 53 4.24 9.18 -12.16
N ASP A 54 4.79 9.79 -13.22
CA ASP A 54 5.31 11.15 -13.15
C ASP A 54 4.24 12.18 -12.81
N ASP A 55 2.98 11.91 -13.16
CA ASP A 55 1.88 12.83 -12.85
C ASP A 55 1.27 12.60 -11.45
N GLY A 56 1.85 11.71 -10.67
CA GLY A 56 1.40 11.43 -9.31
C GLY A 56 0.30 10.38 -9.21
N SER A 57 -0.18 9.83 -10.31
CA SER A 57 -1.13 8.71 -10.27
C SER A 57 -0.39 7.39 -10.01
N TYR A 58 -1.15 6.33 -9.70
CA TYR A 58 -0.59 5.02 -9.39
C TYR A 58 -1.09 3.98 -10.36
N MET A 59 -0.16 3.24 -10.96
CA MET A 59 -0.48 2.07 -11.77
C MET A 59 -0.98 0.96 -10.87
N THR A 60 -1.80 0.05 -11.41
CA THR A 60 -2.43 -1.01 -10.62
C THR A 60 -1.42 -1.98 -10.02
N GLY A 61 -0.48 -2.48 -10.81
CA GLY A 61 0.47 -3.46 -10.32
C GLY A 61 1.65 -3.69 -11.23
N ILE A 62 2.64 -4.40 -10.70
CA ILE A 62 3.88 -4.74 -11.41
C ILE A 62 4.12 -6.23 -11.28
N VAL A 63 4.45 -6.88 -12.40
CA VAL A 63 4.85 -8.29 -12.43
C VAL A 63 6.37 -8.36 -12.34
N TYR A 64 6.87 -9.13 -11.38
CA TYR A 64 8.30 -9.32 -11.21
C TYR A 64 8.74 -10.69 -11.76
N PRO A 65 9.96 -10.87 -12.24
CA PRO A 65 11.04 -9.90 -12.25
C PRO A 65 11.10 -8.99 -13.48
N SER A 66 10.09 -9.06 -14.38
CA SER A 66 10.12 -8.29 -15.63
C SER A 66 9.89 -6.80 -15.41
N PHE A 67 9.31 -6.38 -14.27
CA PHE A 67 8.90 -5.01 -13.96
C PHE A 67 7.82 -4.46 -14.90
N GLU A 68 7.07 -5.34 -15.55
CA GLU A 68 5.97 -4.91 -16.40
C GLU A 68 4.74 -4.53 -15.58
N HIS A 69 4.13 -3.40 -15.92
CA HIS A 69 2.86 -3.01 -15.31
C HIS A 69 1.72 -3.88 -15.83
N PHE A 70 0.90 -4.39 -14.93
CA PHE A 70 -0.24 -5.21 -15.31
C PHE A 70 -1.44 -4.85 -14.42
N PRO A 71 -2.62 -4.62 -14.99
CA PRO A 71 -2.86 -4.49 -16.45
C PRO A 71 -2.09 -3.29 -17.02
N ALA A 72 -1.64 -3.41 -18.28
CA ALA A 72 -0.81 -2.39 -18.89
C ALA A 72 -1.57 -1.05 -18.98
N GLY A 73 -0.95 -0.01 -18.43
CA GLY A 73 -1.52 1.33 -18.47
C GLY A 73 -2.71 1.58 -17.54
N GLU A 74 -3.14 0.59 -16.75
CA GLU A 74 -4.29 0.77 -15.89
C GLU A 74 -3.96 1.62 -14.67
N ARG A 75 -4.79 2.62 -14.45
CA ARG A 75 -4.73 3.51 -13.29
C ARG A 75 -6.15 3.69 -12.78
N THR A 76 -6.40 3.32 -11.53
CA THR A 76 -7.74 3.41 -10.96
C THR A 76 -7.79 4.42 -9.83
N ALA A 77 -8.92 5.09 -9.68
CA ALA A 77 -9.15 5.97 -8.54
C ALA A 77 -9.10 5.20 -7.22
N TYR A 78 -9.51 3.94 -7.23
CA TYR A 78 -9.45 3.06 -6.07
C TYR A 78 -8.01 2.90 -5.58
N THR A 79 -7.07 2.65 -6.48
CA THR A 79 -5.67 2.47 -6.12
C THR A 79 -5.10 3.74 -5.50
N GLY A 80 -5.33 4.90 -6.13
CA GLY A 80 -4.88 6.17 -5.58
C GLY A 80 -5.49 6.48 -4.22
N ALA A 81 -6.78 6.20 -4.05
CA ALA A 81 -7.46 6.40 -2.78
C ALA A 81 -6.87 5.52 -1.68
N ALA A 82 -6.55 4.25 -1.98
CA ALA A 82 -5.96 3.34 -1.00
C ALA A 82 -4.61 3.87 -0.50
N VAL A 83 -3.77 4.39 -1.40
CA VAL A 83 -2.47 4.96 -1.03
C VAL A 83 -2.66 6.20 -0.14
N ILE A 84 -3.60 7.07 -0.49
CA ILE A 84 -3.88 8.28 0.30
C ILE A 84 -4.37 7.90 1.70
N MET A 85 -5.25 6.93 1.81
CA MET A 85 -5.77 6.48 3.11
C MET A 85 -4.65 5.93 4.00
N ALA A 86 -3.73 5.15 3.43
CA ALA A 86 -2.59 4.63 4.17
C ALA A 86 -1.67 5.76 4.63
N ALA A 87 -1.40 6.72 3.76
CA ALA A 87 -0.56 7.86 4.11
C ALA A 87 -1.18 8.69 5.24
N ASP A 88 -2.49 8.93 5.18
CA ASP A 88 -3.22 9.65 6.23
C ASP A 88 -3.15 8.90 7.57
N ALA A 89 -3.35 7.58 7.54
CA ALA A 89 -3.31 6.77 8.75
C ALA A 89 -1.95 6.82 9.43
N ILE A 90 -0.87 6.77 8.64
CA ILE A 90 0.50 6.79 9.17
C ILE A 90 0.84 8.16 9.73
N THR A 91 0.49 9.21 9.00
CA THR A 91 0.84 10.58 9.41
C THR A 91 -0.15 11.18 10.42
N ALA A 92 -1.33 10.57 10.58
CA ALA A 92 -2.44 11.10 11.38
C ALA A 92 -2.80 12.53 10.95
N SER A 93 -2.69 12.83 9.65
CA SER A 93 -2.86 14.18 9.13
C SER A 93 -4.31 14.57 8.88
N SER A 94 -5.26 13.62 8.98
CA SER A 94 -6.68 13.90 8.81
C SER A 94 -7.51 13.24 9.92
N PRO A 95 -8.75 13.74 10.16
CA PRO A 95 -9.64 13.09 11.15
C PRO A 95 -9.96 11.64 10.82
N ALA A 96 -9.97 11.27 9.53
CA ALA A 96 -10.26 9.90 9.10
C ALA A 96 -9.19 8.92 9.58
N ALA A 97 -7.95 9.36 9.74
CA ALA A 97 -6.87 8.51 10.24
C ALA A 97 -7.18 7.91 11.60
N LYS A 98 -7.91 8.63 12.44
CA LYS A 98 -8.26 8.18 13.80
C LYS A 98 -9.15 6.94 13.79
N LEU A 99 -9.83 6.65 12.68
CA LEU A 99 -10.66 5.45 12.55
C LEU A 99 -9.82 4.19 12.38
N PHE A 100 -8.58 4.33 11.92
CA PHE A 100 -7.71 3.21 11.58
C PHE A 100 -6.52 3.07 12.53
N LEU A 101 -6.14 4.12 13.24
CA LEU A 101 -5.03 4.07 14.18
C LEU A 101 -5.48 3.53 15.54
N PRO A 102 -4.56 2.89 16.30
CA PRO A 102 -4.89 2.44 17.64
C PRO A 102 -5.31 3.60 18.53
N THR A 103 -6.26 3.36 19.44
CA THR A 103 -6.67 4.34 20.42
C THR A 103 -5.89 4.10 21.71
N PHE A 104 -5.26 5.15 22.20
CA PHE A 104 -4.52 5.08 23.47
C PHE A 104 -5.29 5.85 24.53
N ALA A 105 -5.45 5.20 25.69
CA ALA A 105 -6.29 5.73 26.75
C ALA A 105 -5.79 7.07 27.31
N ALA A 106 -4.53 7.36 27.15
CA ALA A 106 -3.93 8.59 27.64
C ALA A 106 -4.21 9.80 26.75
N ASP A 107 -4.77 9.58 25.61
CA ASP A 107 -5.03 10.65 24.64
C ASP A 107 -6.15 11.60 25.06
#